data_031a20789851f277cdba915c849eafb9
#
_entry.id   031a20789851f277cdba915c849eafb9
#
_cell.length_a   1.000
_cell.length_b   1.000
_cell.length_c   1.000
_cell.angle_alpha   90.00
_cell.angle_beta   90.00
_cell.angle_gamma   90.00
#
_symmetry.space_group_name_H-M   'P 1'
#
loop_
_entity.id
_entity.type
_entity.pdbx_description
1 polymer ?
#
loop_
_entity_poly.entity_id
_entity_poly.type
_entity_poly.pdbx_seq_one_letter_code
_entity_poly.pdbx_strand_id
1 'polypeptide(L)'
;SIISNKNTDLNTFFQIKINENNSQIFFFEDDSLKFEQNFNFGLDLILRDISRITSLKKDIIKNIINNIEPTKNIAKDELVEKELFVNQNYIKIKKKLILEIAEARIEEYLEIMLIKNINFASYNKKDKIIFFVISNKSHLRCFKSLFQYFFSNNNNLNFKLKESIATEDLMNSTSQLVHYGWKKEAIPITQLKK
;
A
#
# COMPACT_ATOMS: atom_id res chain seq x y z
N SER A 1 -0.79 -18.35 -8.14
CA SER A 1 -1.22 -17.00 -7.77
C SER A 1 -1.76 -16.97 -6.34
N ILE A 2 -1.01 -16.36 -5.44
CA ILE A 2 -1.36 -16.25 -4.00
C ILE A 2 -2.55 -15.28 -3.79
N ILE A 3 -2.98 -14.58 -4.85
CA ILE A 3 -3.94 -13.49 -4.79
C ILE A 3 -5.29 -13.82 -5.44
N SER A 4 -5.41 -14.96 -6.13
CA SER A 4 -6.69 -15.38 -6.68
C SER A 4 -7.64 -15.85 -5.57
N ASN A 5 -8.23 -14.89 -4.88
CA ASN A 5 -9.44 -15.17 -4.11
C ASN A 5 -10.54 -15.59 -5.07
N LYS A 6 -11.22 -16.66 -4.75
CA LYS A 6 -12.19 -17.47 -5.46
C LYS A 6 -13.34 -16.77 -6.22
N ASN A 7 -13.36 -15.44 -6.39
CA ASN A 7 -14.50 -14.71 -6.94
C ASN A 7 -14.19 -13.58 -7.92
N THR A 8 -12.98 -13.48 -8.46
CA THR A 8 -12.72 -12.49 -9.52
C THR A 8 -11.84 -13.12 -10.59
N ASP A 9 -12.34 -13.25 -11.82
CA ASP A 9 -11.63 -13.63 -13.04
C ASP A 9 -10.57 -12.57 -13.45
N LEU A 10 -9.85 -12.03 -12.48
CA LEU A 10 -8.83 -11.01 -12.67
C LEU A 10 -7.47 -11.68 -12.85
N ASN A 11 -7.21 -12.14 -14.08
CA ASN A 11 -5.96 -12.77 -14.43
C ASN A 11 -4.85 -11.73 -14.69
N THR A 12 -5.21 -10.44 -14.82
CA THR A 12 -4.28 -9.37 -15.18
C THR A 12 -4.51 -8.13 -14.31
N PHE A 13 -3.52 -7.77 -13.49
CA PHE A 13 -3.63 -6.67 -12.54
C PHE A 13 -2.24 -6.16 -12.10
N PHE A 14 -2.22 -4.94 -11.56
CA PHE A 14 -1.08 -4.44 -10.78
C PHE A 14 -1.31 -4.64 -9.30
N GLN A 15 -0.24 -4.86 -8.57
CA GLN A 15 -0.22 -4.80 -7.11
C GLN A 15 0.85 -3.81 -6.66
N ILE A 16 0.46 -2.82 -5.86
CA ILE A 16 1.39 -1.92 -5.21
C ILE A 16 1.42 -2.27 -3.73
N LYS A 17 2.61 -2.53 -3.21
CA LYS A 17 2.84 -2.80 -1.80
C LYS A 17 3.69 -1.70 -1.20
N ILE A 18 3.20 -1.04 -0.15
CA ILE A 18 3.96 -0.04 0.61
C ILE A 18 4.25 -0.60 2.00
N ASN A 19 5.54 -0.76 2.27
CA ASN A 19 6.06 -1.18 3.56
C ASN A 19 6.57 0.05 4.34
N GLU A 20 7.22 -0.19 5.47
CA GLU A 20 7.79 0.87 6.31
C GLU A 20 8.91 1.64 5.58
N ASN A 21 9.87 0.94 4.97
CA ASN A 21 11.07 1.54 4.38
C ASN A 21 11.18 1.41 2.87
N ASN A 22 10.36 0.57 2.25
CA ASN A 22 10.38 0.33 0.81
C ASN A 22 8.97 0.19 0.24
N SER A 23 8.88 0.35 -1.07
CA SER A 23 7.66 0.11 -1.84
C SER A 23 7.95 -0.75 -3.05
N GLN A 24 6.96 -1.47 -3.53
CA GLN A 24 7.10 -2.42 -4.63
C GLN A 24 5.90 -2.33 -5.55
N ILE A 25 6.13 -2.46 -6.85
CA ILE A 25 5.10 -2.67 -7.87
C ILE A 25 5.30 -4.05 -8.45
N PHE A 26 4.22 -4.81 -8.55
CA PHE A 26 4.15 -6.08 -9.24
C PHE A 26 3.12 -5.99 -10.37
N PHE A 27 3.42 -6.58 -11.50
CA PHE A 27 2.47 -6.77 -12.59
C PHE A 27 2.26 -8.25 -12.85
N PHE A 28 1.02 -8.68 -12.80
CA PHE A 28 0.57 -10.04 -13.08
C PHE A 28 -0.24 -10.04 -14.37
N GLU A 29 0.03 -11.01 -15.22
CA GLU A 29 -0.72 -11.29 -16.44
C GLU A 29 -0.91 -12.78 -16.55
N ASP A 30 -2.15 -13.21 -16.75
CA ASP A 30 -2.55 -14.62 -16.77
C ASP A 30 -2.01 -15.40 -15.54
N ASP A 31 -2.24 -14.82 -14.34
CA ASP A 31 -1.78 -15.34 -13.06
C ASP A 31 -0.25 -15.49 -12.90
N SER A 32 0.53 -15.02 -13.86
CA SER A 32 2.00 -15.08 -13.83
C SER A 32 2.59 -13.70 -13.53
N LEU A 33 3.60 -13.66 -12.66
CA LEU A 33 4.39 -12.44 -12.42
C LEU A 33 5.22 -12.11 -13.67
N LYS A 34 4.97 -10.94 -14.27
CA LYS A 34 5.68 -10.47 -15.46
C LYS A 34 6.71 -9.38 -15.17
N PHE A 35 6.46 -8.60 -14.10
CA PHE A 35 7.29 -7.45 -13.79
C PHE A 35 7.27 -7.18 -12.29
N GLU A 36 8.43 -6.82 -11.75
CA GLU A 36 8.61 -6.33 -10.38
C GLU A 36 9.56 -5.12 -10.39
N GLN A 37 9.23 -4.11 -9.62
CA GLN A 37 10.09 -2.95 -9.38
C GLN A 37 10.06 -2.56 -7.92
N ASN A 38 11.25 -2.35 -7.35
CA ASN A 38 11.46 -1.95 -5.97
C ASN A 38 11.84 -0.47 -5.90
N PHE A 39 11.33 0.21 -4.86
CA PHE A 39 11.63 1.61 -4.54
C PHE A 39 12.12 1.72 -3.10
N ASN A 40 13.17 2.52 -2.89
CA ASN A 40 13.79 2.72 -1.59
C ASN A 40 13.08 3.81 -0.76
N PHE A 41 11.75 3.83 -0.79
CA PHE A 41 10.92 4.70 0.04
C PHE A 41 9.68 3.95 0.52
N GLY A 42 9.20 4.31 1.70
CA GLY A 42 8.02 3.73 2.33
C GLY A 42 7.39 4.68 3.34
N LEU A 43 6.52 4.18 4.20
CA LEU A 43 5.73 5.01 5.13
C LEU A 43 6.60 5.80 6.12
N ASP A 44 7.80 5.32 6.45
CA ASP A 44 8.72 6.03 7.35
C ASP A 44 9.19 7.38 6.78
N LEU A 45 9.24 7.54 5.46
CA LEU A 45 9.60 8.80 4.85
C LEU A 45 8.54 9.88 5.11
N ILE A 46 7.24 9.52 5.09
CA ILE A 46 6.15 10.44 5.44
C ILE A 46 6.31 10.91 6.89
N LEU A 47 6.58 9.98 7.82
CA LEU A 47 6.80 10.33 9.22
C LEU A 47 8.01 11.23 9.42
N ARG A 48 9.09 11.01 8.65
CA ARG A 48 10.30 11.86 8.70
C ARG A 48 10.03 13.27 8.21
N ASP A 49 9.25 13.42 7.14
CA ASP A 49 8.93 14.76 6.60
C ASP A 49 8.07 15.55 7.58
N ILE A 50 7.05 14.93 8.15
CA ILE A 50 6.24 15.57 9.21
C ILE A 50 7.12 15.94 10.39
N SER A 51 7.99 15.04 10.86
CA SER A 51 8.91 15.29 11.97
C SER A 51 9.85 16.47 11.71
N ARG A 52 10.40 16.56 10.49
CA ARG A 52 11.31 17.67 10.11
C ARG A 52 10.63 19.02 10.12
N ILE A 53 9.40 19.10 9.64
CA ILE A 53 8.65 20.37 9.53
C ILE A 53 8.05 20.77 10.87
N THR A 54 7.55 19.80 11.66
CA THR A 54 6.82 20.07 12.89
C THR A 54 7.66 19.94 14.17
N SER A 55 8.87 19.38 14.09
CA SER A 55 9.72 19.01 15.24
C SER A 55 9.06 18.00 16.20
N LEU A 56 8.04 17.28 15.73
CA LEU A 56 7.39 16.22 16.50
C LEU A 56 8.16 14.90 16.43
N LYS A 57 8.13 14.13 17.52
CA LYS A 57 8.60 12.73 17.53
C LYS A 57 7.67 11.85 16.69
N LYS A 58 8.24 10.83 16.02
CA LYS A 58 7.48 9.91 15.15
C LYS A 58 6.32 9.24 15.86
N ASP A 59 6.45 8.88 17.13
CA ASP A 59 5.37 8.21 17.88
C ASP A 59 4.18 9.13 18.12
N ILE A 60 4.44 10.42 18.36
CA ILE A 60 3.39 11.44 18.47
C ILE A 60 2.70 11.63 17.12
N ILE A 61 3.47 11.69 16.03
CA ILE A 61 2.91 11.80 14.68
C ILE A 61 1.99 10.61 14.36
N LYS A 62 2.41 9.38 14.70
CA LYS A 62 1.57 8.18 14.55
C LYS A 62 0.27 8.29 15.34
N ASN A 63 0.34 8.73 16.59
CA ASN A 63 -0.85 8.94 17.41
C ASN A 63 -1.78 10.00 16.81
N ILE A 64 -1.23 11.10 16.34
CA ILE A 64 -2.02 12.18 15.71
C ILE A 64 -2.72 11.66 14.44
N ILE A 65 -2.00 11.00 13.54
CA ILE A 65 -2.57 10.48 12.29
C ILE A 65 -3.65 9.42 12.57
N ASN A 66 -3.49 8.59 13.62
CA ASN A 66 -4.50 7.63 14.03
C ASN A 66 -5.81 8.28 14.52
N ASN A 67 -5.73 9.50 15.05
CA ASN A 67 -6.88 10.24 15.60
C ASN A 67 -7.47 11.26 14.61
N ILE A 68 -6.81 11.50 13.48
CA ILE A 68 -7.33 12.36 12.41
C ILE A 68 -8.09 11.48 11.40
N GLU A 69 -9.35 11.84 11.15
CA GLU A 69 -10.12 11.28 10.03
C GLU A 69 -9.94 12.18 8.80
N PRO A 70 -9.23 11.74 7.75
CA PRO A 70 -8.94 12.56 6.57
C PRO A 70 -10.20 13.01 5.80
N THR A 71 -11.29 12.29 5.99
CA THR A 71 -12.59 12.54 5.32
C THR A 71 -13.41 13.65 5.99
N LYS A 72 -13.06 14.05 7.21
CA LYS A 72 -13.74 15.15 7.89
C LYS A 72 -13.22 16.49 7.37
N ASN A 73 -14.13 17.45 7.20
CA ASN A 73 -13.78 18.85 6.97
C ASN A 73 -13.07 19.40 8.23
N ILE A 74 -11.76 19.23 8.27
CA ILE A 74 -10.95 19.77 9.37
C ILE A 74 -10.94 21.29 9.25
N ALA A 75 -11.33 21.96 10.32
CA ALA A 75 -11.30 23.42 10.36
C ALA A 75 -9.87 23.92 10.12
N LYS A 76 -9.75 25.01 9.35
CA LYS A 76 -8.44 25.57 8.95
C LYS A 76 -7.49 25.82 10.12
N ASP A 77 -8.03 26.13 11.29
CA ASP A 77 -7.27 26.50 12.49
C ASP A 77 -7.37 25.46 13.61
N GLU A 78 -7.87 24.25 13.32
CA GLU A 78 -7.98 23.18 14.29
C GLU A 78 -6.60 22.71 14.73
N LEU A 79 -6.33 22.80 16.04
CA LEU A 79 -5.06 22.38 16.62
C LEU A 79 -5.10 20.93 17.05
N VAL A 80 -3.90 20.32 17.08
CA VAL A 80 -3.72 18.99 17.66
C VAL A 80 -3.96 19.06 19.17
N GLU A 81 -4.67 18.06 19.70
CA GLU A 81 -5.01 17.94 21.11
C GLU A 81 -3.76 17.72 21.97
N LYS A 82 -3.74 18.31 23.17
CA LYS A 82 -2.60 18.22 24.10
C LYS A 82 -2.35 16.79 24.58
N GLU A 83 -3.40 16.00 24.70
CA GLU A 83 -3.40 14.62 25.17
C GLU A 83 -2.60 13.68 24.28
N LEU A 84 -2.40 14.05 23.01
CA LEU A 84 -1.64 13.27 22.04
C LEU A 84 -0.11 13.42 22.19
N PHE A 85 0.34 14.43 23.00
CA PHE A 85 1.76 14.71 23.22
C PHE A 85 2.33 13.89 24.39
N VAL A 86 2.39 12.60 24.22
CA VAL A 86 2.99 11.70 25.23
C VAL A 86 4.53 11.83 25.18
N ASN A 87 5.16 12.15 26.31
CA ASN A 87 6.63 12.31 26.44
C ASN A 87 7.27 13.42 25.61
N GLN A 88 6.51 14.45 25.27
CA GLN A 88 7.00 15.68 24.63
C GLN A 88 6.17 16.88 25.10
N ASN A 89 6.82 18.05 25.22
CA ASN A 89 6.12 19.29 25.51
C ASN A 89 5.11 19.60 24.39
N TYR A 90 3.94 20.11 24.78
CA TYR A 90 2.93 20.51 23.82
C TYR A 90 3.42 21.63 22.91
N ILE A 91 3.24 21.44 21.60
CA ILE A 91 3.53 22.42 20.57
C ILE A 91 2.23 22.69 19.81
N LYS A 92 1.90 23.97 19.62
CA LYS A 92 0.70 24.38 18.85
C LYS A 92 0.90 24.08 17.36
N ILE A 93 0.32 22.99 16.87
CA ILE A 93 0.39 22.56 15.47
C ILE A 93 -1.02 22.38 14.94
N LYS A 94 -1.27 22.84 13.72
CA LYS A 94 -2.55 22.64 13.03
C LYS A 94 -2.63 21.21 12.49
N LYS A 95 -3.75 20.53 12.71
CA LYS A 95 -4.01 19.20 12.13
C LYS A 95 -3.87 19.21 10.61
N LYS A 96 -4.40 20.27 9.98
CA LYS A 96 -4.34 20.45 8.53
C LYS A 96 -2.91 20.45 7.99
N LEU A 97 -1.94 21.08 8.68
CA LEU A 97 -0.54 21.08 8.25
C LEU A 97 0.03 19.66 8.18
N ILE A 98 -0.27 18.79 9.16
CA ILE A 98 0.20 17.41 9.18
C ILE A 98 -0.35 16.63 8.00
N LEU A 99 -1.64 16.82 7.69
CA LEU A 99 -2.26 16.17 6.53
C LEU A 99 -1.70 16.68 5.21
N GLU A 100 -1.49 17.98 5.04
CA GLU A 100 -0.92 18.57 3.82
C GLU A 100 0.50 18.03 3.53
N ILE A 101 1.32 17.84 4.57
CA ILE A 101 2.66 17.24 4.43
C ILE A 101 2.54 15.77 4.00
N ALA A 102 1.64 15.02 4.63
CA ALA A 102 1.41 13.62 4.29
C ALA A 102 0.88 13.47 2.86
N GLU A 103 -0.08 14.31 2.47
CA GLU A 103 -0.68 14.36 1.14
C GLU A 103 0.37 14.62 0.05
N ALA A 104 1.17 15.66 0.20
CA ALA A 104 2.22 16.00 -0.75
C ALA A 104 3.21 14.83 -0.95
N ARG A 105 3.55 14.09 0.11
CA ARG A 105 4.42 12.92 -0.02
C ARG A 105 3.73 11.73 -0.67
N ILE A 106 2.45 11.52 -0.40
CA ILE A 106 1.65 10.45 -1.04
C ILE A 106 1.49 10.75 -2.53
N GLU A 107 1.23 11.99 -2.91
CA GLU A 107 1.17 12.43 -4.32
C GLU A 107 2.50 12.19 -5.04
N GLU A 108 3.61 12.53 -4.41
CA GLU A 108 4.94 12.25 -4.98
C GLU A 108 5.18 10.74 -5.18
N TYR A 109 4.74 9.89 -4.24
CA TYR A 109 4.82 8.44 -4.42
C TYR A 109 4.04 7.97 -5.62
N LEU A 110 2.81 8.47 -5.80
CA LEU A 110 1.99 8.17 -6.97
C LEU A 110 2.67 8.64 -8.27
N GLU A 111 3.21 9.83 -8.25
CA GLU A 111 3.90 10.39 -9.40
C GLU A 111 5.10 9.54 -9.82
N ILE A 112 5.96 9.17 -8.86
CA ILE A 112 7.16 8.35 -9.12
C ILE A 112 6.79 6.92 -9.53
N MET A 113 5.84 6.30 -8.83
CA MET A 113 5.52 4.89 -9.01
C MET A 113 4.66 4.64 -10.25
N LEU A 114 3.76 5.55 -10.61
CA LEU A 114 2.76 5.36 -11.65
C LEU A 114 2.94 6.33 -12.81
N ILE A 115 2.87 7.64 -12.57
CA ILE A 115 2.76 8.65 -13.64
C ILE A 115 4.06 8.77 -14.43
N LYS A 116 5.19 8.88 -13.72
CA LYS A 116 6.53 9.01 -14.33
C LYS A 116 7.23 7.66 -14.56
N ASN A 117 6.60 6.55 -14.21
CA ASN A 117 7.19 5.23 -14.35
C ASN A 117 6.98 4.66 -15.74
N ILE A 118 8.03 4.68 -16.55
CA ILE A 118 8.03 4.18 -17.94
C ILE A 118 7.65 2.68 -17.98
N ASN A 119 8.13 1.89 -17.01
CA ASN A 119 7.82 0.47 -16.94
C ASN A 119 6.33 0.25 -16.66
N PHE A 120 5.76 0.99 -15.68
CA PHE A 120 4.34 0.93 -15.41
C PHE A 120 3.52 1.32 -16.65
N ALA A 121 3.86 2.42 -17.31
CA ALA A 121 3.18 2.89 -18.51
C ALA A 121 3.21 1.87 -19.66
N SER A 122 4.30 1.12 -19.84
CA SER A 122 4.44 0.10 -20.88
C SER A 122 3.49 -1.09 -20.69
N TYR A 123 3.18 -1.47 -19.45
CA TYR A 123 2.26 -2.56 -19.11
C TYR A 123 0.81 -2.10 -18.94
N ASN A 124 0.56 -0.83 -18.62
CA ASN A 124 -0.78 -0.27 -18.39
C ASN A 124 -1.47 0.20 -19.69
N LYS A 125 -1.58 -0.68 -20.66
CA LYS A 125 -2.19 -0.38 -21.97
C LYS A 125 -3.72 -0.29 -21.96
N LYS A 126 -4.38 -0.67 -20.88
CA LYS A 126 -5.85 -0.60 -20.66
C LYS A 126 -6.07 -0.39 -19.18
N ASP A 127 -7.15 0.23 -18.77
CA ASP A 127 -7.53 0.55 -17.38
C ASP A 127 -7.54 -0.68 -16.46
N LYS A 128 -6.35 -1.21 -16.19
CA LYS A 128 -6.17 -2.39 -15.35
C LYS A 128 -6.40 -2.02 -13.89
N ILE A 129 -6.91 -2.98 -13.14
CA ILE A 129 -7.11 -2.78 -11.70
C ILE A 129 -5.75 -2.75 -11.00
N ILE A 130 -5.61 -1.79 -10.11
CA ILE A 130 -4.44 -1.64 -9.25
C ILE A 130 -4.85 -2.02 -7.82
N PHE A 131 -4.33 -3.13 -7.34
CA PHE A 131 -4.48 -3.52 -5.94
C PHE A 131 -3.43 -2.83 -5.08
N PHE A 132 -3.89 -2.13 -4.07
CA PHE A 132 -3.04 -1.40 -3.16
C PHE A 132 -2.99 -2.12 -1.80
N VAL A 133 -1.79 -2.47 -1.36
CA VAL A 133 -1.54 -3.22 -0.12
C VAL A 133 -0.63 -2.41 0.79
N ILE A 134 -1.12 -2.02 1.97
CA ILE A 134 -0.31 -1.38 3.00
C ILE A 134 0.08 -2.42 4.05
N SER A 135 1.30 -2.35 4.54
CA SER A 135 1.78 -3.23 5.61
C SER A 135 0.85 -3.21 6.82
N ASN A 136 0.48 -4.39 7.32
CA ASN A 136 -0.43 -4.56 8.47
C ASN A 136 0.26 -4.38 9.83
N LYS A 137 1.51 -3.92 9.89
CA LYS A 137 2.11 -3.58 11.18
C LYS A 137 1.22 -2.58 11.89
N SER A 138 0.89 -2.84 13.14
CA SER A 138 -0.12 -2.08 13.93
C SER A 138 0.11 -0.56 13.91
N HIS A 139 1.37 -0.13 13.93
CA HIS A 139 1.77 1.28 13.90
C HIS A 139 1.66 1.95 12.51
N LEU A 140 1.33 1.19 11.47
CA LEU A 140 1.19 1.71 10.09
C LEU A 140 -0.27 1.73 9.61
N ARG A 141 -1.20 1.20 10.41
CA ARG A 141 -2.64 1.19 10.07
C ARG A 141 -3.21 2.59 9.86
N CYS A 142 -2.67 3.58 10.57
CA CYS A 142 -3.08 4.98 10.42
C CYS A 142 -2.97 5.51 9.00
N PHE A 143 -2.05 4.99 8.20
CA PHE A 143 -1.91 5.43 6.82
C PHE A 143 -2.95 4.84 5.86
N LYS A 144 -3.64 3.77 6.25
CA LYS A 144 -4.64 3.12 5.40
C LYS A 144 -5.74 4.10 4.96
N SER A 145 -6.32 4.83 5.92
CA SER A 145 -7.38 5.82 5.65
C SER A 145 -6.87 7.00 4.83
N LEU A 146 -5.64 7.45 5.07
CA LEU A 146 -5.02 8.51 4.27
C LEU A 146 -4.86 8.10 2.80
N PHE A 147 -4.23 6.96 2.56
CA PHE A 147 -4.05 6.46 1.20
C PHE A 147 -5.39 6.18 0.50
N GLN A 148 -6.36 5.61 1.22
CA GLN A 148 -7.70 5.37 0.67
C GLN A 148 -8.38 6.68 0.26
N TYR A 149 -8.30 7.72 1.08
CA TYR A 149 -8.85 9.04 0.78
C TYR A 149 -8.23 9.65 -0.47
N PHE A 150 -6.88 9.65 -0.56
CA PHE A 150 -6.18 10.24 -1.70
C PHE A 150 -6.35 9.45 -2.98
N PHE A 151 -6.39 8.11 -2.92
CA PHE A 151 -6.61 7.28 -4.10
C PHE A 151 -8.05 7.37 -4.62
N SER A 152 -9.05 7.48 -3.74
CA SER A 152 -10.46 7.60 -4.18
C SER A 152 -10.74 8.92 -4.90
N ASN A 153 -9.95 9.96 -4.62
CA ASN A 153 -10.07 11.26 -5.29
C ASN A 153 -9.35 11.29 -6.65
N ASN A 154 -8.56 10.28 -6.98
CA ASN A 154 -7.82 10.20 -8.25
C ASN A 154 -8.61 9.37 -9.27
N ASN A 155 -9.53 10.02 -10.00
CA ASN A 155 -10.51 9.38 -10.91
C ASN A 155 -9.88 8.70 -12.14
N ASN A 156 -8.56 8.87 -12.37
CA ASN A 156 -7.88 8.36 -13.57
C ASN A 156 -7.35 6.93 -13.44
N LEU A 157 -7.42 6.35 -12.24
CA LEU A 157 -6.84 5.02 -11.98
C LEU A 157 -7.84 4.16 -11.18
N ASN A 158 -8.00 2.91 -11.60
CA ASN A 158 -8.93 1.99 -10.94
C ASN A 158 -8.25 1.30 -9.75
N PHE A 159 -8.27 1.95 -8.58
CA PHE A 159 -7.67 1.43 -7.35
C PHE A 159 -8.65 0.59 -6.54
N LYS A 160 -8.14 -0.51 -6.00
CA LYS A 160 -8.82 -1.30 -4.95
C LYS A 160 -7.87 -1.51 -3.78
N LEU A 161 -8.27 -1.03 -2.60
CA LEU A 161 -7.53 -1.29 -1.38
C LEU A 161 -7.72 -2.77 -0.99
N LYS A 162 -6.62 -3.48 -0.78
CA LYS A 162 -6.60 -4.87 -0.30
C LYS A 162 -5.90 -4.92 1.05
N GLU A 163 -6.45 -5.66 1.99
CA GLU A 163 -5.73 -5.94 3.23
C GLU A 163 -4.58 -6.89 2.95
N SER A 164 -3.47 -6.73 3.68
CA SER A 164 -2.37 -7.69 3.56
C SER A 164 -2.89 -9.06 3.95
N ILE A 165 -2.51 -10.06 3.17
CA ILE A 165 -2.92 -11.45 3.38
C ILE A 165 -2.46 -11.87 4.78
N ALA A 166 -3.36 -12.43 5.57
CA ALA A 166 -3.00 -13.04 6.84
C ALA A 166 -1.99 -14.16 6.62
N THR A 167 -1.10 -14.39 7.58
CA THR A 167 -0.07 -15.45 7.48
C THR A 167 -0.70 -16.83 7.24
N GLU A 168 -1.89 -17.05 7.79
CA GLU A 168 -2.67 -18.28 7.60
C GLU A 168 -3.14 -18.45 6.15
N ASP A 169 -3.58 -17.41 5.48
CA ASP A 169 -3.98 -17.46 4.07
C ASP A 169 -2.77 -17.71 3.16
N LEU A 170 -1.61 -17.17 3.53
CA LEU A 170 -0.35 -17.42 2.83
C LEU A 170 0.05 -18.89 2.98
N MET A 171 -0.02 -19.45 4.18
CA MET A 171 0.28 -20.86 4.46
C MET A 171 -0.67 -21.78 3.71
N ASN A 172 -1.97 -21.50 3.73
CA ASN A 172 -2.97 -22.27 3.00
C ASN A 172 -2.74 -22.23 1.49
N SER A 173 -2.43 -21.05 0.94
CA SER A 173 -2.13 -20.90 -0.49
C SER A 173 -0.84 -21.61 -0.89
N THR A 174 0.20 -21.55 -0.05
CA THR A 174 1.46 -22.27 -0.27
C THR A 174 1.27 -23.79 -0.20
N SER A 175 0.50 -24.28 0.77
CA SER A 175 0.14 -25.68 0.89
C SER A 175 -0.62 -26.19 -0.33
N GLN A 176 -1.57 -25.39 -0.85
CA GLN A 176 -2.29 -25.72 -2.08
C GLN A 176 -1.35 -25.78 -3.29
N LEU A 177 -0.43 -24.83 -3.44
CA LEU A 177 0.54 -24.82 -4.54
C LEU A 177 1.44 -26.04 -4.51
N VAL A 178 1.94 -26.43 -3.34
CA VAL A 178 2.73 -27.66 -3.16
C VAL A 178 1.90 -28.88 -3.53
N HIS A 179 0.66 -28.97 -3.08
CA HIS A 179 -0.23 -30.08 -3.39
C HIS A 179 -0.54 -30.21 -4.90
N TYR A 180 -0.79 -29.08 -5.57
CA TYR A 180 -1.05 -29.05 -7.02
C TYR A 180 0.24 -29.32 -7.83
N GLY A 181 1.37 -28.78 -7.39
CA GLY A 181 2.68 -29.05 -7.98
C GLY A 181 3.03 -30.54 -7.92
N TRP A 182 2.87 -31.16 -6.75
CA TRP A 182 3.08 -32.56 -6.53
C TRP A 182 2.21 -33.43 -7.44
N LYS A 183 0.92 -33.09 -7.60
CA LYS A 183 0.02 -33.82 -8.51
C LYS A 183 0.42 -33.70 -9.98
N LYS A 184 0.95 -32.58 -10.41
CA LYS A 184 1.45 -32.38 -11.79
C LYS A 184 2.75 -33.16 -12.07
N GLU A 185 3.66 -33.18 -11.11
CA GLU A 185 4.93 -33.88 -11.23
C GLU A 185 4.77 -35.43 -11.14
N ALA A 186 3.70 -35.87 -10.51
CA ALA A 186 3.38 -37.31 -10.41
C ALA A 186 2.81 -37.93 -11.69
N ILE A 187 2.65 -37.18 -12.80
CA ILE A 187 2.26 -37.73 -14.08
C ILE A 187 3.52 -38.42 -14.69
N PRO A 188 3.57 -39.75 -14.81
CA PRO A 188 4.75 -40.43 -15.31
C PRO A 188 5.04 -40.00 -16.75
N ILE A 189 6.28 -39.57 -17.00
CA ILE A 189 6.78 -39.19 -18.35
C ILE A 189 6.57 -40.26 -19.41
N THR A 190 6.42 -41.52 -19.01
CA THR A 190 6.13 -42.66 -19.86
C THR A 190 4.80 -42.62 -20.60
N GLN A 191 3.85 -41.77 -20.21
CA GLN A 191 2.57 -41.58 -20.92
C GLN A 191 2.64 -40.56 -22.06
N LEU A 192 3.74 -39.85 -22.24
CA LEU A 192 3.97 -38.86 -23.31
C LEU A 192 4.55 -39.50 -24.59
N LYS A 193 4.74 -40.81 -24.62
CA LYS A 193 5.17 -41.58 -25.82
C LYS A 193 4.00 -42.44 -26.33
N LYS A 194 3.00 -41.81 -26.86
CA LYS A 194 2.05 -42.44 -27.82
C LYS A 194 1.58 -41.38 -28.80
#